data_9a2378b797cf370c5606176c82e017a0
#
_entry.id   9a2378b797cf370c5606176c82e017a0
#
_cell.length_a   1.000
_cell.length_b   1.000
_cell.length_c   1.000
_cell.angle_alpha   90.00
_cell.angle_beta   90.00
_cell.angle_gamma   90.00
#
_symmetry.space_group_name_H-M   'P 1'
#
loop_
_entity.id
_entity.type
_entity.pdbx_description
1 polymer ?
#
loop_
_entity_poly.entity_id
_entity_poly.type
_entity_poly.pdbx_seq_one_letter_code
_entity_poly.pdbx_strand_id
1 'polypeptide(L)'
;MLLDEPFSHIDNFRKNNLRRKLFNYLREKNITCIVATHDSTDALSFADKILVMKEGKLVAENPPKILYNTPPSKYVASFFGDVNEIKLDKISKSTSKKTILLYPQDIKIDASSKYKAIVKQAYFMEGIYLIEVIFDDQILFLQHDKYIDSNKTVGIHFSTEIIKLRSN
;
A
#
# COMPACT_ATOMS: atom_id res chain seq x y z
N MET A 1 20.68 -8.45 17.58
CA MET A 1 19.71 -7.92 18.58
C MET A 1 18.32 -8.33 18.19
N LEU A 2 17.43 -8.58 19.12
CA LEU A 2 16.01 -8.87 18.86
C LEU A 2 15.16 -7.81 19.58
N LEU A 3 14.24 -7.19 18.86
CA LEU A 3 13.29 -6.20 19.38
C LEU A 3 11.87 -6.65 19.02
N ASP A 4 11.00 -6.66 20.02
CA ASP A 4 9.59 -6.99 19.86
C ASP A 4 8.75 -5.73 20.12
N GLU A 5 8.02 -5.28 19.09
CA GLU A 5 7.16 -4.09 19.11
C GLU A 5 7.81 -2.85 19.76
N PRO A 6 9.03 -2.43 19.36
CA PRO A 6 9.80 -1.46 20.13
C PRO A 6 9.18 -0.06 20.18
N PHE A 7 8.18 0.23 19.33
CA PHE A 7 7.55 1.54 19.24
C PHE A 7 6.04 1.53 19.55
N SER A 8 5.46 0.39 19.94
CA SER A 8 4.00 0.24 20.11
C SER A 8 3.38 1.16 21.18
N HIS A 9 4.14 1.47 22.23
CA HIS A 9 3.67 2.30 23.35
C HIS A 9 4.19 3.74 23.32
N ILE A 10 4.60 4.24 22.15
CA ILE A 10 5.18 5.58 22.00
C ILE A 10 4.20 6.48 21.23
N ASP A 11 4.01 7.70 21.72
CA ASP A 11 3.20 8.72 21.06
C ASP A 11 3.67 8.99 19.62
N ASN A 12 2.74 9.12 18.69
CA ASN A 12 3.02 9.26 17.26
C ASN A 12 4.01 10.42 16.95
N PHE A 13 3.93 11.55 17.66
CA PHE A 13 4.83 12.68 17.42
C PHE A 13 6.28 12.40 17.81
N ARG A 14 6.54 11.47 18.76
CA ARG A 14 7.88 11.06 19.19
C ARG A 14 8.39 9.84 18.43
N LYS A 15 7.47 8.99 17.98
CA LYS A 15 7.75 7.69 17.36
C LYS A 15 8.74 7.81 16.20
N ASN A 16 8.49 8.72 15.24
CA ASN A 16 9.35 8.88 14.06
C ASN A 16 10.77 9.36 14.38
N ASN A 17 10.94 10.22 15.38
CA ASN A 17 12.27 10.66 15.80
C ASN A 17 13.04 9.52 16.46
N LEU A 18 12.38 8.75 17.33
CA LEU A 18 12.99 7.61 18.01
C LEU A 18 13.38 6.49 17.03
N ARG A 19 12.52 6.18 16.05
CA ARG A 19 12.82 5.27 14.95
C ARG A 19 14.12 5.63 14.26
N ARG A 20 14.22 6.88 13.78
CA ARG A 20 15.44 7.37 13.10
C ARG A 20 16.67 7.25 13.98
N LYS A 21 16.59 7.65 15.24
CA LYS A 21 17.73 7.56 16.18
C LYS A 21 18.17 6.12 16.40
N LEU A 22 17.23 5.21 16.66
CA LEU A 22 17.54 3.79 16.92
C LEU A 22 18.17 3.14 15.68
N PHE A 23 17.53 3.23 14.53
CA PHE A 23 18.02 2.56 13.32
C PHE A 23 19.33 3.15 12.80
N ASN A 24 19.55 4.47 12.94
CA ASN A 24 20.85 5.08 12.63
C ASN A 24 21.94 4.55 13.56
N TYR A 25 21.68 4.50 14.87
CA TYR A 25 22.63 3.92 15.84
C TYR A 25 22.99 2.48 15.51
N LEU A 26 21.99 1.64 15.17
CA LEU A 26 22.23 0.24 14.81
C LEU A 26 23.12 0.13 13.56
N ARG A 27 22.88 0.96 12.55
CA ARG A 27 23.68 1.01 11.31
C ARG A 27 25.11 1.49 11.58
N GLU A 28 25.28 2.60 12.32
CA GLU A 28 26.62 3.11 12.70
C GLU A 28 27.46 2.11 13.46
N LYS A 29 26.82 1.31 14.30
CA LYS A 29 27.48 0.27 15.10
C LYS A 29 27.57 -1.09 14.41
N ASN A 30 27.07 -1.21 13.18
CA ASN A 30 26.98 -2.47 12.43
C ASN A 30 26.30 -3.60 13.23
N ILE A 31 25.23 -3.26 13.96
CA ILE A 31 24.49 -4.22 14.78
C ILE A 31 23.39 -4.86 13.94
N THR A 32 23.50 -6.15 13.67
CA THR A 32 22.38 -6.92 13.08
C THR A 32 21.22 -6.99 14.07
N CYS A 33 20.03 -6.60 13.60
CA CYS A 33 18.82 -6.55 14.40
C CYS A 33 17.64 -7.20 13.68
N ILE A 34 16.86 -8.00 14.40
CA ILE A 34 15.54 -8.47 13.98
C ILE A 34 14.51 -7.69 14.79
N VAL A 35 13.55 -7.09 14.10
CA VAL A 35 12.44 -6.35 14.70
C VAL A 35 11.14 -7.06 14.35
N ALA A 36 10.42 -7.55 15.36
CA ALA A 36 9.04 -7.99 15.18
C ALA A 36 8.12 -6.76 15.34
N THR A 37 7.29 -6.49 14.34
CA THR A 37 6.37 -5.34 14.33
C THR A 37 5.18 -5.60 13.42
N HIS A 38 4.06 -4.97 13.75
CA HIS A 38 2.89 -4.86 12.87
C HIS A 38 2.83 -3.50 12.15
N ASP A 39 3.78 -2.60 12.39
CA ASP A 39 3.82 -1.26 11.80
C ASP A 39 4.57 -1.29 10.46
N SER A 40 3.84 -1.09 9.37
CA SER A 40 4.41 -1.08 8.02
C SER A 40 5.47 0.01 7.82
N THR A 41 5.41 1.10 8.59
CA THR A 41 6.43 2.18 8.53
C THR A 41 7.77 1.67 9.01
N ASP A 42 7.80 0.85 10.09
CA ASP A 42 9.03 0.25 10.59
C ASP A 42 9.67 -0.63 9.51
N ALA A 43 8.86 -1.49 8.89
CA ALA A 43 9.32 -2.42 7.88
C ALA A 43 9.77 -1.70 6.59
N LEU A 44 8.95 -0.79 6.04
CA LEU A 44 9.24 -0.14 4.77
C LEU A 44 10.41 0.85 4.83
N SER A 45 10.54 1.59 5.95
CA SER A 45 11.49 2.71 6.04
C SER A 45 12.86 2.30 6.55
N PHE A 46 12.96 1.22 7.33
CA PHE A 46 14.18 0.93 8.07
C PHE A 46 14.73 -0.46 7.86
N ALA A 47 13.93 -1.45 7.42
CA ALA A 47 14.42 -2.79 7.20
C ALA A 47 15.23 -2.91 5.90
N ASP A 48 16.28 -3.72 5.92
CA ASP A 48 17.00 -4.16 4.72
C ASP A 48 16.24 -5.31 4.06
N LYS A 49 15.55 -6.14 4.85
CA LYS A 49 14.75 -7.29 4.43
C LYS A 49 13.53 -7.43 5.34
N ILE A 50 12.38 -7.75 4.74
CA ILE A 50 11.13 -8.04 5.45
C ILE A 50 10.83 -9.53 5.36
N LEU A 51 10.48 -10.11 6.50
CA LEU A 51 9.98 -11.47 6.67
C LEU A 51 8.50 -11.38 7.06
N VAL A 52 7.60 -11.78 6.15
CA VAL A 52 6.16 -11.75 6.45
C VAL A 52 5.72 -13.10 6.98
N MET A 53 5.17 -13.08 8.19
CA MET A 53 4.67 -14.28 8.88
C MET A 53 3.15 -14.35 8.82
N LYS A 54 2.61 -15.55 8.65
CA LYS A 54 1.19 -15.86 8.77
C LYS A 54 1.01 -17.21 9.44
N GLU A 55 0.22 -17.26 10.52
CA GLU A 55 -0.08 -18.50 11.25
C GLU A 55 1.20 -19.30 11.61
N GLY A 56 2.22 -18.59 12.08
CA GLY A 56 3.51 -19.18 12.47
C GLY A 56 4.42 -19.61 11.31
N LYS A 57 4.03 -19.34 10.06
CA LYS A 57 4.80 -19.71 8.86
C LYS A 57 5.32 -18.48 8.13
N LEU A 58 6.51 -18.57 7.57
CA LEU A 58 7.06 -17.57 6.66
C LEU A 58 6.32 -17.66 5.31
N VAL A 59 5.64 -16.58 4.90
CA VAL A 59 4.86 -16.55 3.65
C VAL A 59 5.48 -15.66 2.58
N ALA A 60 6.38 -14.75 2.96
CA ALA A 60 7.15 -13.93 2.02
C ALA A 60 8.44 -13.43 2.66
N GLU A 61 9.49 -13.29 1.86
CA GLU A 61 10.77 -12.72 2.26
C GLU A 61 11.39 -11.97 1.08
N ASN A 62 11.58 -10.66 1.23
CA ASN A 62 12.24 -9.82 0.22
C ASN A 62 12.62 -8.44 0.80
N PRO A 63 13.48 -7.66 0.10
CA PRO A 63 13.65 -6.25 0.41
C PRO A 63 12.32 -5.48 0.36
N PRO A 64 12.15 -4.41 1.18
CA PRO A 64 10.90 -3.66 1.30
C PRO A 64 10.31 -3.22 -0.04
N LYS A 65 11.13 -2.64 -0.91
CA LYS A 65 10.70 -2.14 -2.23
C LYS A 65 10.13 -3.25 -3.13
N ILE A 66 10.69 -4.46 -3.07
CA ILE A 66 10.21 -5.60 -3.86
C ILE A 66 8.85 -6.06 -3.32
N LEU A 67 8.73 -6.28 -2.01
CA LEU A 67 7.46 -6.70 -1.41
C LEU A 67 6.34 -5.69 -1.61
N TYR A 68 6.65 -4.39 -1.55
CA TYR A 68 5.68 -3.34 -1.80
C TYR A 68 5.23 -3.31 -3.27
N ASN A 69 6.18 -3.40 -4.22
CA ASN A 69 5.88 -3.27 -5.64
C ASN A 69 5.28 -4.54 -6.26
N THR A 70 5.72 -5.71 -5.81
CA THR A 70 5.29 -7.01 -6.35
C THR A 70 4.94 -7.97 -5.20
N PRO A 71 3.91 -7.65 -4.40
CA PRO A 71 3.51 -8.51 -3.30
C PRO A 71 2.99 -9.86 -3.84
N PRO A 72 3.43 -11.00 -3.27
CA PRO A 72 3.03 -12.32 -3.76
C PRO A 72 1.56 -12.67 -3.47
N SER A 73 0.90 -11.91 -2.60
CA SER A 73 -0.50 -12.12 -2.26
C SER A 73 -1.15 -10.85 -1.71
N LYS A 74 -2.50 -10.81 -1.71
CA LYS A 74 -3.26 -9.74 -1.06
C LYS A 74 -2.90 -9.61 0.43
N TYR A 75 -2.69 -10.73 1.13
CA TYR A 75 -2.29 -10.72 2.54
C TYR A 75 -1.00 -9.92 2.76
N VAL A 76 0.02 -10.16 1.92
CA VAL A 76 1.29 -9.41 2.01
C VAL A 76 1.08 -7.93 1.64
N ALA A 77 0.32 -7.66 0.58
CA ALA A 77 0.03 -6.29 0.17
C ALA A 77 -0.74 -5.50 1.25
N SER A 78 -1.72 -6.13 1.90
CA SER A 78 -2.54 -5.49 2.95
C SER A 78 -1.75 -5.10 4.21
N PHE A 79 -0.56 -5.65 4.40
CA PHE A 79 0.34 -5.20 5.45
C PHE A 79 0.81 -3.75 5.21
N PHE A 80 0.89 -3.32 3.96
CA PHE A 80 1.39 -2.00 3.59
C PHE A 80 0.29 -0.93 3.42
N GLY A 81 -0.98 -1.32 3.45
CA GLY A 81 -2.12 -0.41 3.33
C GLY A 81 -3.33 -1.03 2.65
N ASP A 82 -4.32 -0.20 2.34
CA ASP A 82 -5.49 -0.62 1.58
C ASP A 82 -5.10 -1.14 0.20
N VAL A 83 -5.77 -2.19 -0.27
CA VAL A 83 -5.45 -2.87 -1.53
C VAL A 83 -6.71 -3.10 -2.36
N ASN A 84 -6.67 -2.64 -3.58
CA ASN A 84 -7.66 -2.93 -4.60
C ASN A 84 -7.28 -4.20 -5.37
N GLU A 85 -8.20 -5.14 -5.51
CA GLU A 85 -8.05 -6.30 -6.39
C GLU A 85 -8.82 -6.05 -7.69
N ILE A 86 -8.13 -6.01 -8.82
CA ILE A 86 -8.75 -5.70 -10.10
C ILE A 86 -8.31 -6.73 -11.15
N LYS A 87 -9.27 -7.25 -11.93
CA LYS A 87 -8.97 -8.11 -13.07
C LYS A 87 -8.43 -7.28 -14.23
N LEU A 88 -7.36 -7.74 -14.86
CA LEU A 88 -6.67 -7.03 -15.94
C LEU A 88 -7.57 -6.77 -17.16
N ASP A 89 -8.48 -7.67 -17.49
CA ASP A 89 -9.43 -7.52 -18.60
C ASP A 89 -10.39 -6.34 -18.41
N LYS A 90 -10.60 -5.88 -17.16
CA LYS A 90 -11.48 -4.73 -16.83
C LYS A 90 -10.80 -3.37 -17.04
N ILE A 91 -9.48 -3.32 -16.99
CA ILE A 91 -8.71 -2.05 -16.98
C ILE A 91 -7.67 -1.96 -18.10
N SER A 92 -7.56 -2.97 -18.93
CA SER A 92 -6.63 -3.00 -20.05
C SER A 92 -7.26 -3.73 -21.26
N LYS A 93 -6.58 -3.70 -22.42
CA LYS A 93 -6.94 -4.50 -23.59
C LYS A 93 -6.50 -5.98 -23.45
N SER A 94 -6.03 -6.37 -22.30
CA SER A 94 -5.60 -7.77 -22.05
C SER A 94 -6.82 -8.69 -22.01
N THR A 95 -6.69 -9.86 -22.60
CA THR A 95 -7.66 -10.95 -22.45
C THR A 95 -7.38 -11.81 -21.21
N SER A 96 -6.31 -11.51 -20.48
CA SER A 96 -5.92 -12.21 -19.26
C SER A 96 -6.87 -11.87 -18.13
N LYS A 97 -7.44 -12.91 -17.50
CA LYS A 97 -8.24 -12.79 -16.28
C LYS A 97 -7.39 -12.69 -15.01
N LYS A 98 -6.06 -12.48 -15.14
CA LYS A 98 -5.17 -12.28 -13.99
C LYS A 98 -5.68 -11.12 -13.14
N THR A 99 -5.72 -11.30 -11.84
CA THR A 99 -5.99 -10.25 -10.87
C THR A 99 -4.68 -9.56 -10.50
N ILE A 100 -4.68 -8.24 -10.46
CA ILE A 100 -3.58 -7.43 -9.96
C ILE A 100 -3.99 -6.69 -8.69
N LEU A 101 -2.98 -6.38 -7.88
CA LEU A 101 -3.13 -5.67 -6.62
C LEU A 101 -2.67 -4.22 -6.83
N LEU A 102 -3.57 -3.26 -6.60
CA LEU A 102 -3.27 -1.83 -6.73
C LEU A 102 -3.50 -1.15 -5.38
N TYR A 103 -2.56 -0.29 -4.98
CA TYR A 103 -2.78 0.59 -3.84
C TYR A 103 -3.62 1.81 -4.25
N PRO A 104 -4.27 2.50 -3.31
CA PRO A 104 -5.09 3.67 -3.62
C PRO A 104 -4.36 4.75 -4.42
N GLN A 105 -3.09 4.97 -4.18
CA GLN A 105 -2.25 5.93 -4.91
C GLN A 105 -1.91 5.51 -6.35
N ASP A 106 -2.10 4.24 -6.70
CA ASP A 106 -1.88 3.71 -8.06
C ASP A 106 -3.03 4.07 -9.02
N ILE A 107 -4.19 4.49 -8.48
CA ILE A 107 -5.38 4.87 -9.23
C ILE A 107 -5.52 6.39 -9.17
N LYS A 108 -5.62 7.04 -10.33
CA LYS A 108 -5.72 8.51 -10.42
C LYS A 108 -7.08 8.93 -10.95
N ILE A 109 -7.54 10.11 -10.55
CA ILE A 109 -8.72 10.75 -11.15
C ILE A 109 -8.27 11.42 -12.44
N ASP A 110 -9.02 11.14 -13.52
CA ASP A 110 -8.80 11.71 -14.84
C ASP A 110 -10.16 11.87 -15.55
N ALA A 111 -10.60 13.11 -15.73
CA ALA A 111 -11.88 13.41 -16.34
C ALA A 111 -12.01 12.86 -17.78
N SER A 112 -10.89 12.74 -18.51
CA SER A 112 -10.82 12.21 -19.88
C SER A 112 -10.91 10.69 -19.95
N SER A 113 -10.74 10.00 -18.82
CA SER A 113 -10.73 8.54 -18.79
C SER A 113 -12.09 7.94 -19.20
N LYS A 114 -12.02 6.86 -19.98
CA LYS A 114 -13.18 6.04 -20.32
C LYS A 114 -13.75 5.24 -19.15
N TYR A 115 -12.92 4.96 -18.14
CA TYR A 115 -13.35 4.23 -16.95
C TYR A 115 -14.06 5.19 -16.01
N LYS A 116 -15.36 4.97 -15.78
CA LYS A 116 -16.19 5.81 -14.91
C LYS A 116 -16.50 5.07 -13.61
N ALA A 117 -16.39 5.77 -12.50
CA ALA A 117 -16.71 5.26 -11.17
C ALA A 117 -17.61 6.27 -10.45
N ILE A 118 -18.42 5.78 -9.52
CA ILE A 118 -19.30 6.62 -8.69
C ILE A 118 -18.66 6.74 -7.32
N VAL A 119 -18.47 7.98 -6.86
CA VAL A 119 -17.95 8.28 -5.52
C VAL A 119 -18.99 7.86 -4.49
N LYS A 120 -18.60 7.00 -3.54
CA LYS A 120 -19.41 6.60 -2.41
C LYS A 120 -19.13 7.48 -1.20
N GLN A 121 -17.86 7.66 -0.86
CA GLN A 121 -17.43 8.48 0.27
C GLN A 121 -15.99 8.97 0.10
N ALA A 122 -15.67 10.11 0.73
CA ALA A 122 -14.32 10.63 0.83
C ALA A 122 -13.93 10.79 2.31
N TYR A 123 -12.77 10.24 2.68
CA TYR A 123 -12.21 10.30 4.03
C TYR A 123 -10.96 11.18 4.01
N PHE A 124 -10.91 12.21 4.85
CA PHE A 124 -9.72 13.05 4.98
C PHE A 124 -8.65 12.34 5.81
N MET A 125 -7.46 12.16 5.22
CA MET A 125 -6.33 11.46 5.84
C MET A 125 -5.03 12.21 5.56
N GLU A 126 -4.42 12.78 6.58
CA GLU A 126 -3.06 13.36 6.52
C GLU A 126 -2.80 14.34 5.35
N GLY A 127 -3.80 15.17 5.01
CA GLY A 127 -3.68 16.20 3.95
C GLY A 127 -4.13 15.74 2.55
N ILE A 128 -4.56 14.50 2.41
CA ILE A 128 -5.17 13.94 1.19
C ILE A 128 -6.53 13.33 1.52
N TYR A 129 -7.28 12.96 0.50
CA TYR A 129 -8.52 12.20 0.65
C TYR A 129 -8.34 10.78 0.15
N LEU A 130 -8.71 9.80 0.98
CA LEU A 130 -8.99 8.45 0.54
C LEU A 130 -10.44 8.43 0.04
N ILE A 131 -10.64 8.13 -1.23
CA ILE A 131 -11.95 8.15 -1.86
C ILE A 131 -12.38 6.72 -2.17
N GLU A 132 -13.51 6.34 -1.60
CA GLU A 132 -14.20 5.09 -1.88
C GLU A 132 -15.10 5.28 -3.10
N VAL A 133 -14.92 4.47 -4.13
CA VAL A 133 -15.69 4.53 -5.37
C VAL A 133 -16.27 3.16 -5.72
N ILE A 134 -17.39 3.16 -6.45
CA ILE A 134 -17.96 1.97 -7.08
C ILE A 134 -17.53 1.96 -8.55
N PHE A 135 -16.81 0.92 -8.95
CA PHE A 135 -16.36 0.68 -10.32
C PHE A 135 -16.63 -0.77 -10.70
N ASP A 136 -17.42 -1.00 -11.75
CA ASP A 136 -17.76 -2.35 -12.25
C ASP A 136 -18.26 -3.29 -11.12
N ASP A 137 -19.24 -2.79 -10.36
CA ASP A 137 -19.89 -3.46 -9.22
C ASP A 137 -18.96 -3.84 -8.04
N GLN A 138 -17.76 -3.29 -8.01
CA GLN A 138 -16.84 -3.48 -6.90
C GLN A 138 -16.44 -2.14 -6.26
N ILE A 139 -16.07 -2.20 -5.00
CA ILE A 139 -15.53 -1.06 -4.26
C ILE A 139 -14.04 -0.96 -4.52
N LEU A 140 -13.59 0.24 -4.90
CA LEU A 140 -12.18 0.59 -4.99
C LEU A 140 -11.88 1.80 -4.13
N PHE A 141 -10.64 1.88 -3.67
CA PHE A 141 -10.09 3.03 -2.96
C PHE A 141 -9.05 3.72 -3.83
N LEU A 142 -9.10 5.04 -3.88
CA LEU A 142 -8.09 5.86 -4.54
C LEU A 142 -7.72 7.07 -3.69
N GLN A 143 -6.54 7.64 -3.95
CA GLN A 143 -6.08 8.85 -3.28
C GLN A 143 -6.24 10.07 -4.19
N HIS A 144 -6.73 11.18 -3.61
CA HIS A 144 -6.86 12.46 -4.30
C HIS A 144 -6.57 13.63 -3.36
N ASP A 145 -6.09 14.74 -3.91
CA ASP A 145 -5.75 15.96 -3.16
C ASP A 145 -6.97 16.81 -2.77
N LYS A 146 -8.13 16.58 -3.41
CA LYS A 146 -9.35 17.34 -3.22
C LYS A 146 -10.51 16.49 -2.77
N TYR A 147 -11.37 17.09 -1.96
CA TYR A 147 -12.65 16.49 -1.60
C TYR A 147 -13.55 16.34 -2.83
N ILE A 148 -14.26 15.22 -2.91
CA ILE A 148 -15.26 14.96 -3.95
C ILE A 148 -16.55 14.49 -3.27
N ASP A 149 -17.67 15.12 -3.63
CA ASP A 149 -18.97 14.78 -3.06
C ASP A 149 -19.40 13.35 -3.45
N SER A 150 -20.14 12.73 -2.55
CA SER A 150 -20.78 11.43 -2.79
C SER A 150 -21.73 11.49 -4.00
N ASN A 151 -21.93 10.37 -4.66
CA ASN A 151 -22.75 10.18 -5.86
C ASN A 151 -22.25 10.91 -7.11
N LYS A 152 -21.10 11.61 -7.08
CA LYS A 152 -20.48 12.14 -8.29
C LYS A 152 -19.85 11.02 -9.10
N THR A 153 -20.03 11.09 -10.43
CA THR A 153 -19.31 10.24 -11.37
C THR A 153 -17.96 10.87 -11.69
N VAL A 154 -16.89 10.11 -11.50
CA VAL A 154 -15.51 10.51 -11.81
C VAL A 154 -14.89 9.57 -12.84
N GLY A 155 -13.99 10.10 -13.67
CA GLY A 155 -13.12 9.28 -14.49
C GLY A 155 -11.95 8.77 -13.63
N ILE A 156 -11.62 7.50 -13.74
CA ILE A 156 -10.47 6.90 -13.06
C ILE A 156 -9.47 6.38 -14.09
N HIS A 157 -8.19 6.52 -13.80
CA HIS A 157 -7.11 6.14 -14.70
C HIS A 157 -6.15 5.16 -14.02
N PHE A 158 -5.79 4.13 -14.77
CA PHE A 158 -4.82 3.10 -14.39
C PHE A 158 -3.59 3.25 -15.29
N SER A 159 -2.47 3.69 -14.72
CA SER A 159 -1.22 3.85 -15.49
C SER A 159 -0.76 2.52 -16.08
N THR A 160 -0.40 2.51 -17.36
CA THR A 160 0.19 1.34 -18.02
C THR A 160 1.47 0.87 -17.34
N GLU A 161 2.27 1.81 -16.81
CA GLU A 161 3.51 1.51 -16.09
C GLU A 161 3.22 0.79 -14.78
N ILE A 162 2.24 1.28 -14.02
CA ILE A 162 1.80 0.64 -12.77
C ILE A 162 1.21 -0.74 -13.04
N ILE A 163 0.36 -0.88 -14.07
CA ILE A 163 -0.18 -2.19 -14.46
C ILE A 163 0.95 -3.17 -14.77
N LYS A 164 1.96 -2.77 -15.54
CA LYS A 164 3.12 -3.62 -15.84
C LYS A 164 3.90 -3.99 -14.56
N LEU A 165 4.17 -3.02 -13.70
CA LEU A 165 4.89 -3.23 -12.43
C LEU A 165 4.17 -4.25 -11.53
N ARG A 166 2.85 -4.12 -11.40
CA ARG A 166 2.00 -4.98 -10.55
C ARG A 166 1.62 -6.31 -11.18
N SER A 167 1.91 -6.50 -12.48
CA SER A 167 1.59 -7.74 -13.21
C SER A 167 2.73 -8.76 -13.21
N ASN A 168 3.92 -8.35 -12.82
CA ASN A 168 5.08 -9.25 -12.69
C ASN A 168 4.99 -10.00 -11.35
#